data_02a030b1fdb6c27f935392753f4cd10f
#
_entry.id   02a030b1fdb6c27f935392753f4cd10f
#
_cell.length_a   1.000
_cell.length_b   1.000
_cell.length_c   1.000
_cell.angle_alpha   90.00
_cell.angle_beta   90.00
_cell.angle_gamma   90.00
#
_symmetry.space_group_name_H-M   'P 1'
#
loop_
_entity.id
_entity.type
_entity.pdbx_description
1 polymer ?
#
loop_
_entity_poly.entity_id
_entity_poly.type
_entity_poly.pdbx_seq_one_letter_code
_entity_poly.pdbx_strand_id
1 'polypeptide(L)'
;MTADAADAPAYALPAETDSSGPPRNIEAEQAFLGAVLYDNEVYNRVSDWLRAEHFHDPLHAAVFRRAAQMINAGSLADAVTLRSHFEGDPGMASVGGVSYLARLMSEAPDAASAPEYARVIYDLAIRRALIEFGSTVAYDASRPSESLSATSLLETAEQSLFRLAESGGASRTLQPFSEALAQSMAMAQAAYQRGGGLSGISSGLKTLDAKLGGMHRSDLIILAGRPSMGKSSLALNIAFSMSRAHRTETGSDNVRKTTEGGVVAFFSLEMSSEQLATRLLADYTGISGYHIRQGKIDAAQFEDLRDAVAAINSIPLYIDDTGGLSIGALAARARRLKRNPQIGLDCVIVDYLQLVAGSNSRGDNRVQEVSEVTQALKALAKELNVPVIALSQLSRQVEQRDDKKPQLSDLRESGSIEQDADVVMFVYRESYYLERMEPKEGTEQHLAWEDEMRQVRNEADVIIAKQRHGPIGSVKVHFDPDRTKFSDLDTTGRRDFE
;
A
#
# COMPACT_ATOMS: atom_id res chain seq x y z
N MET A 1 -1.10 -21.39 -53.51
CA MET A 1 -1.43 -22.28 -52.39
C MET A 1 -1.66 -21.37 -51.18
N THR A 2 -2.92 -21.12 -50.93
CA THR A 2 -3.46 -20.24 -49.91
C THR A 2 -3.52 -21.01 -48.59
N ALA A 3 -2.93 -20.48 -47.53
CA ALA A 3 -3.04 -21.02 -46.19
C ALA A 3 -4.15 -20.27 -45.42
N ASP A 4 -5.08 -21.10 -44.95
CA ASP A 4 -6.24 -20.74 -44.12
C ASP A 4 -5.90 -19.92 -42.89
N ALA A 5 -6.61 -18.82 -42.73
CA ALA A 5 -6.73 -18.11 -41.45
C ALA A 5 -7.84 -18.78 -40.65
N ALA A 6 -7.49 -19.45 -39.58
CA ALA A 6 -8.43 -20.09 -38.65
C ALA A 6 -9.28 -19.04 -37.90
N ASP A 7 -10.58 -19.19 -38.05
CA ASP A 7 -11.66 -18.50 -37.38
C ASP A 7 -11.52 -18.55 -35.83
N ALA A 8 -11.42 -17.40 -35.21
CA ALA A 8 -11.66 -17.27 -33.77
C ALA A 8 -13.17 -17.20 -33.54
N PRO A 9 -13.75 -17.89 -32.53
CA PRO A 9 -15.19 -17.86 -32.29
C PRO A 9 -15.61 -16.46 -31.87
N ALA A 10 -16.43 -15.82 -32.71
CA ALA A 10 -17.14 -14.60 -32.37
C ALA A 10 -18.10 -14.90 -31.22
N TYR A 11 -17.87 -14.31 -30.04
CA TYR A 11 -18.88 -14.25 -28.99
C TYR A 11 -20.08 -13.48 -29.54
N ALA A 12 -21.15 -14.21 -29.83
CA ALA A 12 -22.44 -13.63 -30.17
C ALA A 12 -22.95 -12.88 -28.93
N LEU A 13 -23.01 -11.57 -29.03
CA LEU A 13 -23.77 -10.76 -28.08
C LEU A 13 -25.25 -11.23 -28.07
N PRO A 14 -25.88 -11.40 -26.90
CA PRO A 14 -27.32 -11.71 -26.87
C PRO A 14 -28.11 -10.59 -27.55
N ALA A 15 -29.14 -10.97 -28.30
CA ALA A 15 -30.00 -10.10 -29.07
C ALA A 15 -30.44 -8.86 -28.27
N GLU A 16 -30.42 -7.71 -28.92
CA GLU A 16 -30.86 -6.41 -28.45
C GLU A 16 -32.28 -6.54 -27.82
N THR A 17 -32.35 -6.47 -26.51
CA THR A 17 -33.58 -6.06 -25.85
C THR A 17 -33.64 -4.55 -25.93
N ASP A 18 -34.57 -4.06 -26.73
CA ASP A 18 -34.91 -2.66 -26.93
C ASP A 18 -35.31 -2.01 -25.58
N SER A 19 -34.36 -1.49 -24.84
CA SER A 19 -34.59 -0.69 -23.65
C SER A 19 -33.75 0.58 -23.70
N SER A 20 -34.39 1.63 -24.23
CA SER A 20 -33.84 2.99 -24.28
C SER A 20 -33.74 3.63 -22.87
N GLY A 21 -32.94 3.05 -21.99
CA GLY A 21 -32.76 3.57 -20.63
C GLY A 21 -31.59 2.91 -19.90
N PRO A 22 -31.20 3.43 -18.72
CA PRO A 22 -30.14 2.84 -17.92
C PRO A 22 -30.53 1.40 -17.49
N PRO A 23 -29.54 0.47 -17.37
CA PRO A 23 -29.76 -0.92 -17.00
C PRO A 23 -30.57 -1.06 -15.71
N ARG A 24 -31.66 -1.77 -15.73
CA ARG A 24 -32.58 -1.95 -14.59
C ARG A 24 -33.32 -3.30 -14.66
N ASN A 25 -33.71 -3.80 -13.49
CA ASN A 25 -34.59 -4.95 -13.36
C ASN A 25 -35.53 -4.70 -12.17
N ILE A 26 -36.69 -4.12 -12.46
CA ILE A 26 -37.69 -3.76 -11.44
C ILE A 26 -38.28 -5.00 -10.77
N GLU A 27 -38.44 -6.10 -11.50
CA GLU A 27 -38.96 -7.37 -10.96
C GLU A 27 -37.99 -7.95 -9.92
N ALA A 28 -36.66 -7.88 -10.16
CA ALA A 28 -35.66 -8.30 -9.18
C ALA A 28 -35.68 -7.43 -7.92
N GLU A 29 -35.87 -6.10 -8.06
CA GLU A 29 -36.04 -5.20 -6.93
C GLU A 29 -37.25 -5.51 -6.09
N GLN A 30 -38.41 -5.76 -6.74
CA GLN A 30 -39.68 -6.14 -6.09
C GLN A 30 -39.55 -7.47 -5.36
N ALA A 31 -39.01 -8.48 -6.02
CA ALA A 31 -38.77 -9.80 -5.45
C ALA A 31 -37.86 -9.74 -4.21
N PHE A 32 -36.75 -8.99 -4.31
CA PHE A 32 -35.81 -8.82 -3.20
C PHE A 32 -36.45 -8.08 -2.01
N LEU A 33 -37.15 -6.97 -2.27
CA LEU A 33 -37.85 -6.21 -1.23
C LEU A 33 -38.94 -7.04 -0.56
N GLY A 34 -39.71 -7.79 -1.35
CA GLY A 34 -40.70 -8.71 -0.82
C GLY A 34 -40.09 -9.72 0.14
N ALA A 35 -38.95 -10.32 -0.23
CA ALA A 35 -38.25 -11.28 0.62
C ALA A 35 -37.73 -10.63 1.92
N VAL A 36 -37.17 -9.39 1.88
CA VAL A 36 -36.71 -8.65 3.06
C VAL A 36 -37.85 -8.32 4.01
N LEU A 37 -39.04 -7.90 3.48
CA LEU A 37 -40.21 -7.57 4.27
C LEU A 37 -40.90 -8.81 4.85
N TYR A 38 -40.76 -9.97 4.20
CA TYR A 38 -41.29 -11.25 4.67
C TYR A 38 -40.39 -11.88 5.76
N ASP A 39 -39.05 -11.83 5.55
CA ASP A 39 -38.04 -12.34 6.46
C ASP A 39 -36.88 -11.34 6.56
N ASN A 40 -36.79 -10.64 7.69
CA ASN A 40 -35.73 -9.61 7.91
C ASN A 40 -34.30 -10.17 7.95
N GLU A 41 -34.14 -11.49 8.18
CA GLU A 41 -32.79 -12.13 8.11
C GLU A 41 -32.19 -12.08 6.71
N VAL A 42 -33.01 -11.94 5.67
CA VAL A 42 -32.54 -11.72 4.29
C VAL A 42 -31.71 -10.45 4.18
N TYR A 43 -32.07 -9.38 4.89
CA TYR A 43 -31.28 -8.14 4.95
C TYR A 43 -29.88 -8.38 5.52
N ASN A 44 -29.75 -9.14 6.60
CA ASN A 44 -28.47 -9.40 7.25
C ASN A 44 -27.48 -10.11 6.32
N ARG A 45 -27.94 -10.90 5.36
CA ARG A 45 -27.09 -11.62 4.39
C ARG A 45 -26.48 -10.72 3.31
N VAL A 46 -27.02 -9.50 3.12
CA VAL A 46 -26.62 -8.59 2.05
C VAL A 46 -26.24 -7.19 2.54
N SER A 47 -26.44 -6.91 3.83
CA SER A 47 -26.25 -5.59 4.44
C SER A 47 -24.83 -5.03 4.30
N ASP A 48 -23.83 -5.91 4.12
CA ASP A 48 -22.42 -5.51 3.97
C ASP A 48 -22.14 -4.85 2.61
N TRP A 49 -22.89 -5.19 1.57
CA TRP A 49 -22.58 -4.77 0.21
C TRP A 49 -23.75 -4.15 -0.56
N LEU A 50 -25.02 -4.52 -0.27
CA LEU A 50 -26.19 -3.92 -0.93
C LEU A 50 -26.65 -2.68 -0.16
N ARG A 51 -26.82 -1.58 -0.87
CA ARG A 51 -27.24 -0.29 -0.33
C ARG A 51 -28.46 0.25 -1.07
N ALA A 52 -29.14 1.23 -0.49
CA ALA A 52 -30.33 1.85 -1.10
C ALA A 52 -30.02 2.51 -2.47
N GLU A 53 -28.79 3.03 -2.64
CA GLU A 53 -28.34 3.67 -3.87
C GLU A 53 -28.21 2.69 -5.05
N HIS A 54 -28.19 1.39 -4.77
CA HIS A 54 -28.10 0.36 -5.81
C HIS A 54 -29.44 0.08 -6.49
N PHE A 55 -30.55 0.50 -5.90
CA PHE A 55 -31.88 0.37 -6.53
C PHE A 55 -32.08 1.42 -7.61
N HIS A 56 -32.70 1.00 -8.72
CA HIS A 56 -33.00 1.91 -9.80
C HIS A 56 -34.29 2.72 -9.51
N ASP A 57 -35.29 2.08 -8.93
CA ASP A 57 -36.56 2.74 -8.59
C ASP A 57 -36.39 3.54 -7.27
N PRO A 58 -36.62 4.86 -7.26
CA PRO A 58 -36.47 5.70 -6.06
C PRO A 58 -37.38 5.26 -4.90
N LEU A 59 -38.58 4.72 -5.20
CA LEU A 59 -39.47 4.19 -4.17
C LEU A 59 -38.89 2.92 -3.53
N HIS A 60 -38.37 2.01 -4.35
CA HIS A 60 -37.67 0.81 -3.84
C HIS A 60 -36.49 1.15 -3.00
N ALA A 61 -35.67 2.13 -3.42
CA ALA A 61 -34.56 2.65 -2.64
C ALA A 61 -35.01 3.21 -1.28
N ALA A 62 -36.14 3.95 -1.25
CA ALA A 62 -36.72 4.49 -0.02
C ALA A 62 -37.25 3.39 0.90
N VAL A 63 -37.96 2.40 0.36
CA VAL A 63 -38.47 1.24 1.11
C VAL A 63 -37.29 0.46 1.72
N PHE A 64 -36.26 0.14 0.94
CA PHE A 64 -35.07 -0.57 1.42
C PHE A 64 -34.38 0.21 2.53
N ARG A 65 -34.13 1.51 2.32
CA ARG A 65 -33.47 2.38 3.31
C ARG A 65 -34.22 2.38 4.63
N ARG A 66 -35.55 2.47 4.57
CA ARG A 66 -36.37 2.48 5.78
C ARG A 66 -36.42 1.14 6.48
N ALA A 67 -36.57 0.04 5.73
CA ALA A 67 -36.47 -1.31 6.27
C ALA A 67 -35.12 -1.56 6.95
N ALA A 68 -34.04 -1.19 6.29
CA ALA A 68 -32.70 -1.29 6.83
C ALA A 68 -32.53 -0.52 8.17
N GLN A 69 -33.05 0.71 8.25
CA GLN A 69 -33.03 1.50 9.50
C GLN A 69 -33.76 0.81 10.65
N MET A 70 -34.93 0.24 10.36
CA MET A 70 -35.74 -0.45 11.37
C MET A 70 -35.07 -1.75 11.83
N ILE A 71 -34.57 -2.56 10.91
CA ILE A 71 -33.88 -3.82 11.22
C ILE A 71 -32.62 -3.55 12.04
N ASN A 72 -31.80 -2.56 11.66
CA ASN A 72 -30.62 -2.16 12.40
C ASN A 72 -30.91 -1.60 13.80
N ALA A 73 -32.11 -1.05 14.01
CA ALA A 73 -32.60 -0.63 15.32
C ALA A 73 -33.24 -1.78 16.14
N GLY A 74 -33.20 -3.01 15.64
CA GLY A 74 -33.81 -4.18 16.29
C GLY A 74 -35.34 -4.23 16.17
N SER A 75 -35.92 -3.46 15.26
CA SER A 75 -37.37 -3.41 15.04
C SER A 75 -37.78 -4.24 13.81
N LEU A 76 -38.93 -4.85 13.87
CA LEU A 76 -39.50 -5.58 12.73
C LEU A 76 -39.84 -4.61 11.59
N ALA A 77 -39.35 -4.93 10.37
CA ALA A 77 -39.67 -4.21 9.15
C ALA A 77 -40.57 -5.07 8.26
N ASP A 78 -41.88 -4.81 8.27
CA ASP A 78 -42.87 -5.47 7.44
C ASP A 78 -43.84 -4.46 6.80
N ALA A 79 -44.80 -4.93 6.02
CA ALA A 79 -45.79 -4.06 5.36
C ALA A 79 -46.65 -3.25 6.33
N VAL A 80 -46.85 -3.74 7.55
CA VAL A 80 -47.65 -3.06 8.57
C VAL A 80 -46.87 -1.97 9.24
N THR A 81 -45.66 -2.28 9.67
CA THR A 81 -44.77 -1.35 10.39
C THR A 81 -44.26 -0.23 9.51
N LEU A 82 -44.02 -0.50 8.22
CA LEU A 82 -43.60 0.51 7.23
C LEU A 82 -44.76 1.41 6.76
N ARG A 83 -45.98 0.99 6.90
CA ARG A 83 -47.17 1.71 6.39
C ARG A 83 -47.19 3.19 6.81
N SER A 84 -47.05 3.46 8.09
CA SER A 84 -47.10 4.83 8.63
C SER A 84 -45.99 5.77 8.08
N HIS A 85 -44.92 5.20 7.56
CA HIS A 85 -43.78 5.98 7.01
C HIS A 85 -43.99 6.38 5.56
N PHE A 86 -44.90 5.71 4.87
CA PHE A 86 -45.24 5.93 3.44
C PHE A 86 -46.67 6.42 3.21
N GLU A 87 -47.41 6.69 4.29
CA GLU A 87 -48.75 7.35 4.17
C GLU A 87 -48.54 8.79 3.66
N GLY A 88 -49.10 9.09 2.48
CA GLY A 88 -48.95 10.39 1.82
C GLY A 88 -47.73 10.54 0.92
N ASP A 89 -46.90 9.49 0.76
CA ASP A 89 -45.78 9.53 -0.18
C ASP A 89 -46.29 9.48 -1.63
N PRO A 90 -45.87 10.46 -2.49
CA PRO A 90 -46.36 10.51 -3.89
C PRO A 90 -45.94 9.29 -4.73
N GLY A 91 -44.71 8.77 -4.48
CA GLY A 91 -44.20 7.57 -5.16
C GLY A 91 -45.03 6.33 -4.80
N MET A 92 -45.39 6.20 -3.51
CA MET A 92 -46.25 5.12 -3.04
C MET A 92 -47.66 5.23 -3.61
N ALA A 93 -48.23 6.44 -3.73
CA ALA A 93 -49.54 6.68 -4.32
C ALA A 93 -49.61 6.23 -5.79
N SER A 94 -48.51 6.40 -6.55
CA SER A 94 -48.45 6.03 -7.98
C SER A 94 -48.49 4.52 -8.24
N VAL A 95 -48.15 3.68 -7.25
CA VAL A 95 -48.11 2.21 -7.37
C VAL A 95 -49.32 1.53 -6.69
N GLY A 96 -50.33 2.31 -6.28
CA GLY A 96 -51.54 1.81 -5.63
C GLY A 96 -51.55 1.98 -4.11
N GLY A 97 -50.70 2.88 -3.57
CA GLY A 97 -50.69 3.21 -2.16
C GLY A 97 -49.96 2.17 -1.29
N VAL A 98 -50.17 2.25 0.00
CA VAL A 98 -49.47 1.38 0.98
C VAL A 98 -49.82 -0.11 0.84
N SER A 99 -50.87 -0.48 0.09
CA SER A 99 -51.16 -1.87 -0.28
C SER A 99 -50.07 -2.51 -1.15
N TYR A 100 -49.25 -1.69 -1.79
CA TYR A 100 -48.08 -2.15 -2.54
C TYR A 100 -47.08 -2.94 -1.67
N LEU A 101 -46.85 -2.50 -0.43
CA LEU A 101 -45.97 -3.21 0.51
C LEU A 101 -46.52 -4.63 0.83
N ALA A 102 -47.82 -4.75 1.02
CA ALA A 102 -48.44 -6.06 1.26
C ALA A 102 -48.35 -6.96 0.01
N ARG A 103 -48.46 -6.37 -1.18
CA ARG A 103 -48.28 -7.11 -2.45
C ARG A 103 -46.86 -7.63 -2.60
N LEU A 104 -45.84 -6.80 -2.34
CA LEU A 104 -44.43 -7.23 -2.36
C LEU A 104 -44.20 -8.42 -1.43
N MET A 105 -44.77 -8.40 -0.22
CA MET A 105 -44.65 -9.53 0.71
C MET A 105 -45.39 -10.80 0.21
N SER A 106 -46.56 -10.64 -0.38
CA SER A 106 -47.35 -11.79 -0.86
C SER A 106 -46.73 -12.47 -2.10
N GLU A 107 -46.01 -11.74 -2.90
CA GLU A 107 -45.29 -12.20 -4.09
C GLU A 107 -43.81 -12.51 -3.81
N ALA A 108 -43.41 -12.52 -2.54
CA ALA A 108 -42.02 -12.75 -2.13
C ALA A 108 -41.54 -14.16 -2.55
N PRO A 109 -40.36 -14.25 -3.19
CA PRO A 109 -39.73 -15.52 -3.45
C PRO A 109 -39.21 -16.14 -2.15
N ASP A 110 -38.74 -17.41 -2.22
CA ASP A 110 -38.08 -18.06 -1.12
C ASP A 110 -36.85 -17.23 -0.62
N ALA A 111 -36.74 -17.09 0.68
CA ALA A 111 -35.62 -16.37 1.34
C ALA A 111 -34.22 -16.90 0.96
N ALA A 112 -34.14 -18.17 0.52
CA ALA A 112 -32.89 -18.77 0.05
C ALA A 112 -32.40 -18.16 -1.27
N SER A 113 -33.34 -17.78 -2.17
CA SER A 113 -33.01 -17.18 -3.48
C SER A 113 -32.84 -15.66 -3.45
N ALA A 114 -33.20 -14.99 -2.37
CA ALA A 114 -33.14 -13.54 -2.25
C ALA A 114 -31.74 -12.95 -2.51
N PRO A 115 -30.61 -13.55 -2.07
CA PRO A 115 -29.27 -13.04 -2.38
C PRO A 115 -28.97 -13.01 -3.90
N GLU A 116 -29.56 -13.86 -4.72
CA GLU A 116 -29.34 -13.83 -6.17
C GLU A 116 -29.99 -12.58 -6.80
N TYR A 117 -31.21 -12.22 -6.36
CA TYR A 117 -31.84 -10.97 -6.79
C TYR A 117 -31.04 -9.74 -6.34
N ALA A 118 -30.51 -9.77 -5.12
CA ALA A 118 -29.61 -8.72 -4.62
C ALA A 118 -28.37 -8.57 -5.51
N ARG A 119 -27.78 -9.68 -5.99
CA ARG A 119 -26.64 -9.65 -6.92
C ARG A 119 -27.01 -9.03 -8.27
N VAL A 120 -28.19 -9.34 -8.81
CA VAL A 120 -28.68 -8.72 -10.05
C VAL A 120 -28.84 -7.21 -9.87
N ILE A 121 -29.46 -6.76 -8.76
CA ILE A 121 -29.62 -5.33 -8.45
C ILE A 121 -28.26 -4.65 -8.40
N TYR A 122 -27.31 -5.27 -7.72
CA TYR A 122 -25.96 -4.75 -7.55
C TYR A 122 -25.19 -4.67 -8.88
N ASP A 123 -25.20 -5.74 -9.71
CA ASP A 123 -24.54 -5.74 -11.04
C ASP A 123 -25.09 -4.62 -11.92
N LEU A 124 -26.41 -4.45 -11.95
CA LEU A 124 -27.06 -3.40 -12.71
C LEU A 124 -26.70 -2.00 -12.17
N ALA A 125 -26.56 -1.84 -10.85
CA ALA A 125 -26.13 -0.59 -10.25
C ALA A 125 -24.67 -0.23 -10.66
N ILE A 126 -23.77 -1.20 -10.65
CA ILE A 126 -22.39 -0.99 -11.11
C ILE A 126 -22.35 -0.61 -12.60
N ARG A 127 -23.17 -1.25 -13.43
CA ARG A 127 -23.29 -0.89 -14.86
C ARG A 127 -23.79 0.55 -15.04
N ARG A 128 -24.78 1.00 -14.27
CA ARG A 128 -25.24 2.41 -14.27
C ARG A 128 -24.14 3.37 -13.86
N ALA A 129 -23.42 3.05 -12.78
CA ALA A 129 -22.31 3.88 -12.32
C ALA A 129 -21.16 3.95 -13.36
N LEU A 130 -20.88 2.87 -14.09
CA LEU A 130 -19.92 2.87 -15.19
C LEU A 130 -20.37 3.74 -16.38
N ILE A 131 -21.67 3.71 -16.72
CA ILE A 131 -22.24 4.57 -17.78
C ILE A 131 -22.15 6.05 -17.38
N GLU A 132 -22.52 6.39 -16.15
CA GLU A 132 -22.45 7.75 -15.61
C GLU A 132 -20.99 8.24 -15.58
N PHE A 133 -20.08 7.41 -15.08
CA PHE A 133 -18.64 7.69 -15.09
C PHE A 133 -18.13 7.94 -16.52
N GLY A 134 -18.43 7.06 -17.48
CA GLY A 134 -18.01 7.22 -18.87
C GLY A 134 -18.55 8.51 -19.50
N SER A 135 -19.81 8.84 -19.21
CA SER A 135 -20.42 10.09 -19.68
C SER A 135 -19.77 11.34 -19.09
N THR A 136 -19.42 11.30 -17.79
CA THR A 136 -18.73 12.39 -17.10
C THR A 136 -17.34 12.59 -17.68
N VAL A 137 -16.57 11.53 -17.84
CA VAL A 137 -15.21 11.59 -18.43
C VAL A 137 -15.27 12.12 -19.88
N ALA A 138 -16.22 11.65 -20.68
CA ALA A 138 -16.37 12.11 -22.05
C ALA A 138 -16.76 13.62 -22.11
N TYR A 139 -17.65 14.04 -21.21
CA TYR A 139 -18.06 15.44 -21.09
C TYR A 139 -16.88 16.35 -20.72
N ASP A 140 -16.12 15.98 -19.66
CA ASP A 140 -14.97 16.76 -19.19
C ASP A 140 -13.84 16.79 -20.22
N ALA A 141 -13.58 15.66 -20.89
CA ALA A 141 -12.56 15.58 -21.94
C ALA A 141 -12.91 16.44 -23.19
N SER A 142 -14.22 16.61 -23.49
CA SER A 142 -14.68 17.41 -24.62
C SER A 142 -14.60 18.92 -24.36
N ARG A 143 -14.37 19.35 -23.10
CA ARG A 143 -14.35 20.76 -22.68
C ARG A 143 -13.04 21.12 -21.99
N PRO A 144 -11.94 21.34 -22.74
CA PRO A 144 -10.68 21.76 -22.15
C PRO A 144 -10.84 23.03 -21.32
N SER A 145 -10.37 23.02 -20.08
CA SER A 145 -10.31 24.19 -19.22
C SER A 145 -8.90 24.37 -18.66
N GLU A 146 -8.49 25.59 -18.37
CA GLU A 146 -7.17 25.86 -17.77
C GLU A 146 -7.00 25.22 -16.39
N SER A 147 -8.10 24.89 -15.70
CA SER A 147 -8.09 24.25 -14.38
C SER A 147 -8.09 22.72 -14.43
N LEU A 148 -8.31 22.09 -15.60
CA LEU A 148 -8.43 20.66 -15.76
C LEU A 148 -7.47 20.18 -16.86
N SER A 149 -6.24 19.86 -16.48
CA SER A 149 -5.29 19.27 -17.43
C SER A 149 -5.68 17.84 -17.79
N ALA A 150 -5.28 17.37 -18.98
CA ALA A 150 -5.52 15.98 -19.39
C ALA A 150 -4.95 14.95 -18.37
N THR A 151 -3.82 15.26 -17.74
CA THR A 151 -3.20 14.44 -16.70
C THR A 151 -4.07 14.38 -15.44
N SER A 152 -4.58 15.54 -14.98
CA SER A 152 -5.48 15.62 -13.83
C SER A 152 -6.80 14.91 -14.08
N LEU A 153 -7.33 14.96 -15.31
CA LEU A 153 -8.53 14.22 -15.70
C LEU A 153 -8.29 12.70 -15.64
N LEU A 154 -7.13 12.22 -16.12
CA LEU A 154 -6.74 10.82 -16.03
C LEU A 154 -6.63 10.34 -14.57
N GLU A 155 -5.99 11.12 -13.70
CA GLU A 155 -5.87 10.79 -12.28
C GLU A 155 -7.24 10.72 -11.60
N THR A 156 -8.14 11.66 -11.88
CA THR A 156 -9.50 11.68 -11.34
C THR A 156 -10.32 10.47 -11.86
N ALA A 157 -10.14 10.12 -13.12
CA ALA A 157 -10.79 8.96 -13.73
C ALA A 157 -10.29 7.64 -13.11
N GLU A 158 -8.98 7.48 -12.93
CA GLU A 158 -8.40 6.31 -12.25
C GLU A 158 -8.92 6.18 -10.81
N GLN A 159 -8.98 7.28 -10.05
CA GLN A 159 -9.50 7.27 -8.67
C GLN A 159 -10.99 6.90 -8.61
N SER A 160 -11.78 7.39 -9.56
CA SER A 160 -13.22 7.11 -9.61
C SER A 160 -13.52 5.67 -9.99
N LEU A 161 -12.81 5.11 -10.98
CA LEU A 161 -12.87 3.69 -11.32
C LEU A 161 -12.42 2.80 -10.16
N PHE A 162 -11.39 3.22 -9.45
CA PHE A 162 -10.90 2.50 -8.29
C PHE A 162 -11.96 2.45 -7.18
N ARG A 163 -12.61 3.57 -6.85
CA ARG A 163 -13.71 3.60 -5.87
C ARG A 163 -14.86 2.70 -6.27
N LEU A 164 -15.22 2.67 -7.56
CA LEU A 164 -16.24 1.76 -8.08
C LEU A 164 -15.82 0.28 -7.92
N ALA A 165 -14.56 -0.04 -8.18
CA ALA A 165 -14.02 -1.39 -8.01
C ALA A 165 -13.98 -1.82 -6.53
N GLU A 166 -13.63 -0.90 -5.62
CA GLU A 166 -13.65 -1.16 -4.18
C GLU A 166 -15.07 -1.35 -3.62
N SER A 167 -16.02 -0.54 -4.09
CA SER A 167 -17.43 -0.70 -3.69
C SER A 167 -18.02 -2.03 -4.21
N GLY A 168 -17.44 -2.61 -5.26
CA GLY A 168 -17.82 -3.89 -5.87
C GLY A 168 -17.12 -5.11 -5.31
N GLY A 169 -15.99 -4.92 -4.65
CA GLY A 169 -15.29 -6.00 -3.96
C GLY A 169 -16.04 -6.37 -2.69
N ALA A 170 -16.31 -7.66 -2.51
CA ALA A 170 -16.84 -8.19 -1.27
C ALA A 170 -16.09 -7.53 -0.10
N SER A 171 -16.79 -6.69 0.66
CA SER A 171 -16.34 -6.20 1.95
C SER A 171 -15.71 -7.39 2.66
N ARG A 172 -14.50 -7.24 3.22
CA ARG A 172 -13.87 -8.31 3.99
C ARG A 172 -14.86 -8.69 5.08
N THR A 173 -15.67 -9.69 4.83
CA THR A 173 -16.56 -10.32 5.80
C THR A 173 -15.72 -10.74 6.99
N LEU A 174 -16.28 -10.67 8.19
CA LEU A 174 -15.69 -11.25 9.37
C LEU A 174 -15.22 -12.66 9.04
N GLN A 175 -13.91 -12.90 9.08
CA GLN A 175 -13.36 -14.24 8.89
C GLN A 175 -13.62 -15.07 10.14
N PRO A 176 -14.12 -16.31 10.01
CA PRO A 176 -14.17 -17.23 11.14
C PRO A 176 -12.78 -17.39 11.76
N PHE A 177 -12.70 -17.39 13.08
CA PHE A 177 -11.43 -17.57 13.79
C PHE A 177 -10.69 -18.86 13.38
N SER A 178 -11.44 -19.90 13.00
CA SER A 178 -10.89 -21.15 12.49
C SER A 178 -10.04 -20.98 11.22
N GLU A 179 -10.40 -20.08 10.31
CA GLU A 179 -9.60 -19.79 9.11
C GLU A 179 -8.32 -19.04 9.47
N ALA A 180 -8.42 -18.05 10.37
CA ALA A 180 -7.25 -17.33 10.86
C ALA A 180 -6.29 -18.27 11.58
N LEU A 181 -6.81 -19.23 12.36
CA LEU A 181 -6.01 -20.25 13.04
C LEU A 181 -5.32 -21.18 12.04
N ALA A 182 -6.02 -21.65 11.02
CA ALA A 182 -5.44 -22.47 9.96
C ALA A 182 -4.31 -21.76 9.23
N GLN A 183 -4.48 -20.46 8.90
CA GLN A 183 -3.43 -19.64 8.29
C GLN A 183 -2.23 -19.49 9.23
N SER A 184 -2.44 -19.22 10.52
CA SER A 184 -1.37 -19.11 11.52
C SER A 184 -0.59 -20.42 11.65
N MET A 185 -1.27 -21.55 11.67
CA MET A 185 -0.63 -22.87 11.71
C MET A 185 0.20 -23.15 10.45
N ALA A 186 -0.32 -22.81 9.27
CA ALA A 186 0.43 -22.96 8.03
C ALA A 186 1.70 -22.09 8.01
N MET A 187 1.62 -20.85 8.52
CA MET A 187 2.80 -19.98 8.67
C MET A 187 3.82 -20.57 9.66
N ALA A 188 3.37 -21.04 10.81
CA ALA A 188 4.25 -21.67 11.81
C ALA A 188 4.91 -22.95 11.28
N GLN A 189 4.17 -23.77 10.55
CA GLN A 189 4.70 -24.99 9.93
C GLN A 189 5.75 -24.66 8.85
N ALA A 190 5.49 -23.65 8.00
CA ALA A 190 6.45 -23.20 7.01
C ALA A 190 7.72 -22.61 7.65
N ALA A 191 7.61 -21.91 8.78
CA ALA A 191 8.76 -21.43 9.54
C ALA A 191 9.56 -22.57 10.18
N TYR A 192 8.87 -23.56 10.74
CA TYR A 192 9.50 -24.75 11.32
C TYR A 192 10.26 -25.58 10.28
N GLN A 193 9.66 -25.82 9.10
CA GLN A 193 10.29 -26.56 8.00
C GLN A 193 11.53 -25.86 7.44
N ARG A 194 11.62 -24.54 7.55
CA ARG A 194 12.79 -23.74 7.17
C ARG A 194 13.92 -23.79 8.22
N GLY A 195 13.76 -24.55 9.31
CA GLY A 195 14.78 -24.70 10.35
C GLY A 195 15.10 -23.42 11.13
N GLY A 196 14.11 -22.54 11.35
CA GLY A 196 14.30 -21.25 12.04
C GLY A 196 14.78 -20.11 11.12
N GLY A 197 14.61 -20.24 9.80
CA GLY A 197 14.86 -19.16 8.82
C GLY A 197 13.89 -17.97 9.00
N LEU A 198 14.20 -16.86 8.32
CA LEU A 198 13.42 -15.64 8.37
C LEU A 198 11.94 -15.89 8.00
N SER A 199 11.05 -15.32 8.79
CA SER A 199 9.60 -15.34 8.52
C SER A 199 9.17 -14.26 7.53
N GLY A 200 9.91 -13.14 7.51
CA GLY A 200 9.74 -12.03 6.57
C GLY A 200 10.77 -12.05 5.42
N ILE A 201 10.73 -11.02 4.58
CA ILE A 201 11.71 -10.82 3.51
C ILE A 201 13.00 -10.27 4.14
N SER A 202 14.15 -10.80 3.75
CA SER A 202 15.47 -10.35 4.26
C SER A 202 15.73 -8.88 3.90
N SER A 203 16.26 -8.13 4.85
CA SER A 203 16.78 -6.77 4.63
C SER A 203 18.14 -6.76 3.93
N GLY A 204 18.82 -7.90 3.90
CA GLY A 204 20.21 -8.03 3.46
C GLY A 204 21.25 -7.80 4.56
N LEU A 205 20.81 -7.41 5.75
CA LEU A 205 21.64 -7.24 6.95
C LEU A 205 21.29 -8.33 7.97
N LYS A 206 22.17 -9.30 8.17
CA LYS A 206 21.93 -10.48 9.02
C LYS A 206 21.60 -10.10 10.46
N THR A 207 22.31 -9.11 10.99
CA THR A 207 22.12 -8.63 12.36
C THR A 207 20.76 -7.94 12.53
N LEU A 208 20.29 -7.20 11.54
CA LEU A 208 18.96 -6.58 11.53
C LEU A 208 17.87 -7.63 11.35
N ASP A 209 18.06 -8.57 10.43
CA ASP A 209 17.14 -9.67 10.17
C ASP A 209 16.95 -10.58 11.39
N ALA A 210 18.04 -10.87 12.12
CA ALA A 210 17.97 -11.63 13.37
C ALA A 210 17.11 -10.95 14.45
N LYS A 211 17.06 -9.61 14.43
CA LYS A 211 16.28 -8.80 15.38
C LYS A 211 14.82 -8.65 14.96
N LEU A 212 14.57 -8.44 13.66
CA LEU A 212 13.23 -8.19 13.11
C LEU A 212 12.49 -9.48 12.71
N GLY A 213 13.20 -10.58 12.42
CA GLY A 213 12.64 -11.74 11.74
C GLY A 213 12.45 -11.54 10.24
N GLY A 214 13.05 -10.47 9.67
CA GLY A 214 12.84 -9.97 8.31
C GLY A 214 11.70 -8.95 8.23
N MET A 215 11.42 -8.45 7.02
CA MET A 215 10.34 -7.49 6.73
C MET A 215 9.03 -8.26 6.51
N HIS A 216 8.08 -8.14 7.43
CA HIS A 216 6.84 -8.91 7.39
C HIS A 216 5.82 -8.30 6.44
N ARG A 217 5.05 -9.18 5.78
CA ARG A 217 3.93 -8.77 4.92
C ARG A 217 2.87 -8.02 5.74
N SER A 218 2.21 -7.05 5.11
CA SER A 218 1.19 -6.18 5.72
C SER A 218 1.71 -5.23 6.80
N ASP A 219 3.03 -5.18 7.07
CA ASP A 219 3.61 -4.23 8.01
C ASP A 219 3.92 -2.89 7.36
N LEU A 220 3.66 -1.83 8.12
CA LEU A 220 4.19 -0.50 7.88
C LEU A 220 5.45 -0.30 8.75
N ILE A 221 6.58 -0.13 8.09
CA ILE A 221 7.90 0.03 8.69
C ILE A 221 8.34 1.46 8.47
N ILE A 222 8.57 2.19 9.54
CA ILE A 222 9.08 3.57 9.48
C ILE A 222 10.58 3.55 9.68
N LEU A 223 11.31 4.13 8.72
CA LEU A 223 12.75 4.34 8.81
C LEU A 223 13.02 5.84 8.96
N ALA A 224 13.37 6.29 10.16
CA ALA A 224 13.52 7.71 10.44
C ALA A 224 14.95 8.08 10.86
N GLY A 225 15.28 9.37 10.75
CA GLY A 225 16.59 9.91 11.16
C GLY A 225 16.75 11.35 10.69
N ARG A 226 17.76 12.02 11.21
CA ARG A 226 18.14 13.37 10.75
C ARG A 226 18.71 13.34 9.33
N PRO A 227 18.72 14.45 8.60
CA PRO A 227 19.44 14.56 7.33
C PRO A 227 20.89 14.08 7.46
N SER A 228 21.41 13.49 6.40
CA SER A 228 22.80 12.96 6.32
C SER A 228 23.12 11.75 7.21
N MET A 229 22.14 11.18 7.94
CA MET A 229 22.36 9.95 8.72
C MET A 229 22.40 8.67 7.86
N GLY A 230 22.00 8.74 6.58
CA GLY A 230 22.02 7.61 5.66
C GLY A 230 20.70 6.87 5.50
N LYS A 231 19.54 7.46 5.86
CA LYS A 231 18.21 6.83 5.70
C LYS A 231 17.95 6.30 4.30
N SER A 232 18.06 7.20 3.29
CA SER A 232 17.85 6.83 1.88
C SER A 232 18.85 5.78 1.40
N SER A 233 20.08 5.82 1.93
CA SER A 233 21.11 4.81 1.62
C SER A 233 20.74 3.45 2.20
N LEU A 234 20.31 3.38 3.48
CA LEU A 234 19.86 2.12 4.09
C LEU A 234 18.64 1.55 3.38
N ALA A 235 17.64 2.39 3.06
CA ALA A 235 16.46 1.96 2.31
C ALA A 235 16.82 1.43 0.92
N LEU A 236 17.75 2.10 0.23
CA LEU A 236 18.23 1.67 -1.09
C LEU A 236 19.03 0.36 -1.01
N ASN A 237 19.90 0.18 0.01
CA ASN A 237 20.61 -1.08 0.24
C ASN A 237 19.63 -2.24 0.52
N ILE A 238 18.58 -2.00 1.32
CA ILE A 238 17.51 -2.99 1.56
C ILE A 238 16.80 -3.33 0.25
N ALA A 239 16.39 -2.32 -0.53
CA ALA A 239 15.74 -2.51 -1.82
C ALA A 239 16.59 -3.34 -2.79
N PHE A 240 17.85 -2.99 -2.89
CA PHE A 240 18.82 -3.68 -3.76
C PHE A 240 19.06 -5.13 -3.33
N SER A 241 19.25 -5.35 -2.03
CA SER A 241 19.43 -6.69 -1.47
C SER A 241 18.22 -7.58 -1.72
N MET A 242 17.00 -7.08 -1.45
CA MET A 242 15.74 -7.79 -1.74
C MET A 242 15.62 -8.14 -3.22
N SER A 243 15.86 -7.17 -4.10
CA SER A 243 15.70 -7.37 -5.54
C SER A 243 16.76 -8.31 -6.12
N ARG A 244 17.99 -8.25 -5.65
CA ARG A 244 19.09 -9.12 -6.05
C ARG A 244 18.89 -10.56 -5.61
N ALA A 245 18.32 -10.76 -4.43
CA ALA A 245 18.00 -12.09 -3.90
C ALA A 245 16.74 -12.69 -4.52
N HIS A 246 16.03 -11.98 -5.38
CA HIS A 246 14.75 -12.43 -5.94
C HIS A 246 14.86 -13.76 -6.67
N ARG A 247 14.07 -14.74 -6.23
CA ARG A 247 13.91 -16.05 -6.83
C ARG A 247 12.43 -16.39 -6.90
N THR A 248 12.02 -17.04 -7.99
CA THR A 248 10.63 -17.48 -8.17
C THR A 248 10.58 -18.95 -8.51
N GLU A 249 9.58 -19.62 -7.99
CA GLU A 249 9.19 -20.97 -8.40
C GLU A 249 7.80 -20.95 -9.02
N THR A 250 7.62 -21.75 -10.08
CA THR A 250 6.29 -21.92 -10.68
C THR A 250 5.65 -23.16 -10.06
N GLY A 251 4.55 -22.95 -9.33
CA GLY A 251 3.80 -24.03 -8.71
C GLY A 251 3.11 -24.93 -9.75
N SER A 252 2.55 -26.05 -9.27
CA SER A 252 1.74 -26.97 -10.08
C SER A 252 0.47 -26.31 -10.66
N ASP A 253 0.04 -25.18 -10.08
CA ASP A 253 -1.05 -24.31 -10.50
C ASP A 253 -0.66 -23.29 -11.59
N ASN A 254 0.58 -23.38 -12.11
CA ASN A 254 1.18 -22.44 -13.06
C ASN A 254 1.28 -21.00 -12.52
N VAL A 255 1.17 -20.80 -11.21
CA VAL A 255 1.32 -19.51 -10.56
C VAL A 255 2.77 -19.34 -10.09
N ARG A 256 3.39 -18.23 -10.48
CA ARG A 256 4.71 -17.82 -9.98
C ARG A 256 4.62 -17.36 -8.52
N LYS A 257 5.43 -17.94 -7.65
CA LYS A 257 5.54 -17.55 -6.24
C LYS A 257 6.96 -17.14 -5.94
N THR A 258 7.15 -15.98 -5.33
CA THR A 258 8.45 -15.53 -4.83
C THR A 258 8.84 -16.40 -3.65
N THR A 259 10.00 -17.06 -3.74
CA THR A 259 10.55 -17.93 -2.69
C THR A 259 11.63 -17.25 -1.87
N GLU A 260 12.38 -16.34 -2.49
CA GLU A 260 13.45 -15.58 -1.84
C GLU A 260 13.50 -14.16 -2.42
N GLY A 261 13.91 -13.17 -1.61
CA GLY A 261 13.96 -11.77 -2.00
C GLY A 261 12.60 -11.20 -2.38
N GLY A 262 12.56 -10.30 -3.38
CA GLY A 262 11.29 -9.74 -3.81
C GLY A 262 11.40 -8.71 -4.93
N VAL A 263 10.27 -8.45 -5.57
CA VAL A 263 10.06 -7.32 -6.48
C VAL A 263 9.81 -6.07 -5.65
N VAL A 264 10.60 -5.02 -5.84
CA VAL A 264 10.55 -3.79 -5.06
C VAL A 264 10.10 -2.61 -5.91
N ALA A 265 9.10 -1.87 -5.44
CA ALA A 265 8.74 -0.55 -5.94
C ALA A 265 9.33 0.54 -5.02
N PHE A 266 10.22 1.36 -5.54
CA PHE A 266 10.88 2.45 -4.82
C PHE A 266 10.37 3.80 -5.32
N PHE A 267 9.59 4.51 -4.51
CA PHE A 267 9.11 5.84 -4.78
C PHE A 267 10.07 6.87 -4.19
N SER A 268 10.87 7.50 -5.05
CA SER A 268 11.89 8.48 -4.68
C SER A 268 11.39 9.88 -4.96
N LEU A 269 10.88 10.56 -3.95
CA LEU A 269 10.32 11.91 -4.11
C LEU A 269 11.38 13.02 -3.92
N GLU A 270 12.59 12.66 -3.46
CA GLU A 270 13.69 13.59 -3.21
C GLU A 270 14.81 13.46 -4.25
N MET A 271 15.08 12.25 -4.72
CA MET A 271 16.23 11.96 -5.59
C MET A 271 15.77 11.42 -6.94
N SER A 272 16.49 11.79 -8.02
CA SER A 272 16.22 11.22 -9.34
C SER A 272 16.67 9.77 -9.46
N SER A 273 16.09 9.05 -10.40
CA SER A 273 16.40 7.65 -10.71
C SER A 273 17.89 7.46 -11.07
N GLU A 274 18.50 8.41 -11.80
CA GLU A 274 19.93 8.36 -12.13
C GLU A 274 20.83 8.49 -10.90
N GLN A 275 20.43 9.32 -9.91
CA GLN A 275 21.19 9.47 -8.66
C GLN A 275 21.15 8.18 -7.83
N LEU A 276 19.98 7.51 -7.79
CA LEU A 276 19.85 6.21 -7.12
C LEU A 276 20.65 5.12 -7.85
N ALA A 277 20.57 5.07 -9.18
CA ALA A 277 21.33 4.13 -9.99
C ALA A 277 22.87 4.32 -9.79
N THR A 278 23.33 5.58 -9.73
CA THR A 278 24.75 5.87 -9.46
C THR A 278 25.18 5.37 -8.08
N ARG A 279 24.32 5.49 -7.05
CA ARG A 279 24.62 4.94 -5.71
C ARG A 279 24.68 3.42 -5.73
N LEU A 280 23.76 2.76 -6.45
CA LEU A 280 23.78 1.31 -6.58
C LEU A 280 25.02 0.80 -7.34
N LEU A 281 25.44 1.50 -8.38
CA LEU A 281 26.69 1.20 -9.08
C LEU A 281 27.90 1.36 -8.15
N ALA A 282 27.95 2.42 -7.36
CA ALA A 282 29.02 2.64 -6.37
C ALA A 282 29.03 1.55 -5.30
N ASP A 283 27.87 1.15 -4.80
CA ASP A 283 27.74 0.05 -3.85
C ASP A 283 28.22 -1.30 -4.44
N TYR A 284 27.84 -1.58 -5.70
CA TYR A 284 28.13 -2.85 -6.36
C TYR A 284 29.60 -2.98 -6.79
N THR A 285 30.18 -1.93 -7.39
CA THR A 285 31.55 -1.95 -7.93
C THR A 285 32.62 -1.59 -6.89
N GLY A 286 32.21 -0.94 -5.79
CA GLY A 286 33.17 -0.41 -4.84
C GLY A 286 33.84 0.91 -5.26
N ILE A 287 33.46 1.50 -6.38
CA ILE A 287 33.95 2.77 -6.89
C ILE A 287 33.18 3.91 -6.22
N SER A 288 33.88 4.95 -5.74
CA SER A 288 33.22 6.11 -5.11
C SER A 288 32.20 6.76 -6.04
N GLY A 289 30.96 6.95 -5.57
CA GLY A 289 29.92 7.65 -6.31
C GLY A 289 30.29 9.09 -6.68
N TYR A 290 31.16 9.73 -5.90
CA TYR A 290 31.74 11.04 -6.23
C TYR A 290 32.65 10.96 -7.45
N HIS A 291 33.53 9.96 -7.53
CA HIS A 291 34.43 9.77 -8.67
C HIS A 291 33.65 9.42 -9.94
N ILE A 292 32.63 8.57 -9.85
CA ILE A 292 31.75 8.25 -10.99
C ILE A 292 31.13 9.52 -11.56
N ARG A 293 30.55 10.38 -10.70
CA ARG A 293 29.90 11.63 -11.15
C ARG A 293 30.86 12.66 -11.73
N GLN A 294 32.13 12.67 -11.28
CA GLN A 294 33.14 13.61 -11.78
C GLN A 294 33.92 13.06 -12.99
N GLY A 295 33.67 11.82 -13.39
CA GLY A 295 34.44 11.17 -14.43
C GLY A 295 35.92 10.90 -14.01
N LYS A 296 36.21 10.88 -12.71
CA LYS A 296 37.55 10.59 -12.15
C LYS A 296 37.71 9.09 -11.94
N ILE A 297 37.51 8.33 -13.02
CA ILE A 297 37.62 6.87 -13.07
C ILE A 297 38.61 6.52 -14.17
N ASP A 298 39.38 5.47 -13.98
CA ASP A 298 40.27 4.94 -15.00
C ASP A 298 39.55 3.96 -15.96
N ALA A 299 40.26 3.47 -16.98
CA ALA A 299 39.68 2.58 -17.98
C ALA A 299 39.22 1.24 -17.38
N ALA A 300 39.92 0.69 -16.38
CA ALA A 300 39.55 -0.55 -15.73
C ALA A 300 38.27 -0.36 -14.91
N GLN A 301 38.19 0.73 -14.13
CA GLN A 301 37.00 1.09 -13.37
C GLN A 301 35.79 1.34 -14.27
N PHE A 302 36.00 1.89 -15.49
CA PHE A 302 34.91 2.05 -16.45
C PHE A 302 34.42 0.70 -17.00
N GLU A 303 35.32 -0.27 -17.21
CA GLU A 303 34.94 -1.64 -17.59
C GLU A 303 34.19 -2.32 -16.45
N ASP A 304 34.63 -2.20 -15.20
CA ASP A 304 33.92 -2.71 -14.02
C ASP A 304 32.49 -2.14 -13.92
N LEU A 305 32.30 -0.84 -14.19
CA LEU A 305 30.98 -0.22 -14.23
C LEU A 305 30.08 -0.83 -15.35
N ARG A 306 30.64 -1.06 -16.51
CA ARG A 306 29.92 -1.65 -17.65
C ARG A 306 29.44 -3.08 -17.32
N ASP A 307 30.34 -3.86 -16.72
CA ASP A 307 30.03 -5.24 -16.33
C ASP A 307 29.03 -5.27 -15.17
N ALA A 308 29.12 -4.32 -14.22
CA ALA A 308 28.12 -4.14 -13.18
C ALA A 308 26.73 -3.83 -13.75
N VAL A 309 26.63 -2.93 -14.73
CA VAL A 309 25.35 -2.62 -15.40
C VAL A 309 24.78 -3.87 -16.02
N ALA A 310 25.58 -4.67 -16.74
CA ALA A 310 25.12 -5.92 -17.33
C ALA A 310 24.61 -6.93 -16.28
N ALA A 311 25.27 -7.01 -15.13
CA ALA A 311 24.92 -7.92 -14.05
C ALA A 311 23.64 -7.53 -13.31
N ILE A 312 23.38 -6.23 -13.11
CA ILE A 312 22.25 -5.74 -12.31
C ILE A 312 21.07 -5.25 -13.15
N ASN A 313 21.18 -5.17 -14.45
CA ASN A 313 20.12 -4.66 -15.35
C ASN A 313 18.79 -5.43 -15.23
N SER A 314 18.82 -6.70 -14.83
CA SER A 314 17.65 -7.56 -14.76
C SER A 314 17.02 -7.70 -13.37
N ILE A 315 17.56 -6.99 -12.36
CA ILE A 315 16.97 -7.07 -11.02
C ILE A 315 15.60 -6.40 -10.99
N PRO A 316 14.61 -6.98 -10.29
CA PRO A 316 13.24 -6.46 -10.24
C PRO A 316 13.10 -5.29 -9.25
N LEU A 317 13.85 -4.21 -9.46
CA LEU A 317 13.77 -2.94 -8.74
C LEU A 317 13.17 -1.86 -9.66
N TYR A 318 11.97 -1.41 -9.33
CA TYR A 318 11.23 -0.39 -10.08
C TYR A 318 11.30 0.93 -9.33
N ILE A 319 11.82 1.97 -9.97
CA ILE A 319 11.99 3.29 -9.37
C ILE A 319 11.00 4.26 -10.02
N ASP A 320 10.35 5.05 -9.18
CA ASP A 320 9.46 6.15 -9.56
C ASP A 320 9.96 7.42 -8.87
N ASP A 321 10.45 8.39 -9.65
CA ASP A 321 10.99 9.66 -9.17
C ASP A 321 10.08 10.87 -9.50
N THR A 322 8.80 10.60 -9.67
CA THR A 322 7.80 11.65 -9.91
C THR A 322 7.65 12.54 -8.68
N GLY A 323 8.06 13.81 -8.78
CA GLY A 323 7.90 14.79 -7.70
C GLY A 323 6.44 15.15 -7.44
N GLY A 324 6.08 15.40 -6.18
CA GLY A 324 4.73 15.84 -5.80
C GLY A 324 3.65 14.77 -5.97
N LEU A 325 4.04 13.48 -5.98
CA LEU A 325 3.12 12.37 -6.14
C LEU A 325 2.10 12.31 -4.99
N SER A 326 0.80 12.25 -5.33
CA SER A 326 -0.24 12.06 -4.33
C SER A 326 -0.27 10.62 -3.82
N ILE A 327 -0.73 10.44 -2.56
CA ILE A 327 -0.87 9.10 -1.97
C ILE A 327 -1.78 8.19 -2.80
N GLY A 328 -2.83 8.75 -3.42
CA GLY A 328 -3.72 8.02 -4.32
C GLY A 328 -3.00 7.51 -5.57
N ALA A 329 -2.19 8.35 -6.22
CA ALA A 329 -1.43 7.99 -7.40
C ALA A 329 -0.32 6.96 -7.08
N LEU A 330 0.37 7.11 -5.94
CA LEU A 330 1.33 6.13 -5.45
C LEU A 330 0.67 4.75 -5.28
N ALA A 331 -0.45 4.72 -4.58
CA ALA A 331 -1.19 3.49 -4.35
C ALA A 331 -1.67 2.84 -5.66
N ALA A 332 -2.17 3.63 -6.62
CA ALA A 332 -2.59 3.13 -7.93
C ALA A 332 -1.42 2.50 -8.71
N ARG A 333 -0.23 3.13 -8.69
CA ARG A 333 0.98 2.58 -9.34
C ARG A 333 1.44 1.28 -8.68
N ALA A 334 1.46 1.21 -7.35
CA ALA A 334 1.80 0.00 -6.60
C ALA A 334 0.82 -1.15 -6.90
N ARG A 335 -0.49 -0.88 -6.94
CA ARG A 335 -1.53 -1.85 -7.32
C ARG A 335 -1.36 -2.36 -8.73
N ARG A 336 -1.07 -1.47 -9.69
CA ARG A 336 -0.84 -1.85 -11.09
C ARG A 336 0.34 -2.80 -11.21
N LEU A 337 1.45 -2.52 -10.50
CA LEU A 337 2.61 -3.40 -10.49
C LEU A 337 2.27 -4.77 -9.85
N LYS A 338 1.55 -4.77 -8.71
CA LYS A 338 1.11 -6.00 -8.01
C LYS A 338 0.22 -6.88 -8.87
N ARG A 339 -0.69 -6.28 -9.65
CA ARG A 339 -1.63 -7.01 -10.52
C ARG A 339 -0.99 -7.55 -11.79
N ASN A 340 0.21 -7.12 -12.15
CA ASN A 340 0.90 -7.65 -13.31
C ASN A 340 1.38 -9.09 -13.03
N PRO A 341 0.82 -10.11 -13.71
CA PRO A 341 1.11 -11.52 -13.41
C PRO A 341 2.56 -11.93 -13.76
N GLN A 342 3.23 -11.15 -14.61
CA GLN A 342 4.61 -11.42 -15.00
C GLN A 342 5.63 -10.80 -14.03
N ILE A 343 5.25 -9.76 -13.30
CA ILE A 343 6.14 -8.99 -12.44
C ILE A 343 5.83 -9.27 -10.97
N GLY A 344 4.63 -8.90 -10.53
CA GLY A 344 4.23 -8.92 -9.12
C GLY A 344 4.81 -7.75 -8.33
N LEU A 345 4.62 -7.78 -7.00
CA LEU A 345 5.18 -6.80 -6.07
C LEU A 345 5.31 -7.46 -4.70
N ASP A 346 6.48 -7.32 -4.07
CA ASP A 346 6.76 -7.90 -2.76
C ASP A 346 7.13 -6.87 -1.70
N CYS A 347 7.56 -5.65 -2.08
CA CYS A 347 7.86 -4.57 -1.15
C CYS A 347 7.62 -3.21 -1.80
N VAL A 348 7.16 -2.23 -1.00
CA VAL A 348 7.05 -0.82 -1.39
C VAL A 348 7.96 0.00 -0.49
N ILE A 349 8.75 0.90 -1.07
CA ILE A 349 9.60 1.85 -0.33
C ILE A 349 9.24 3.28 -0.77
N VAL A 350 9.09 4.20 0.20
CA VAL A 350 8.72 5.60 -0.04
C VAL A 350 9.72 6.53 0.62
N ASP A 351 10.45 7.30 -0.17
CA ASP A 351 11.47 8.25 0.30
C ASP A 351 11.08 9.69 -0.10
N TYR A 352 10.50 10.51 0.80
CA TYR A 352 10.09 10.30 2.17
C TYR A 352 8.65 10.83 2.40
N LEU A 353 8.00 10.43 3.49
CA LEU A 353 6.58 10.69 3.79
C LEU A 353 6.16 12.14 3.61
N GLN A 354 7.00 13.07 4.08
CA GLN A 354 6.68 14.49 4.07
C GLN A 354 6.66 15.13 2.67
N LEU A 355 7.05 14.42 1.62
CA LEU A 355 6.95 14.88 0.22
C LEU A 355 5.73 14.29 -0.51
N VAL A 356 5.06 13.32 0.08
CA VAL A 356 3.81 12.77 -0.47
C VAL A 356 2.70 13.80 -0.27
N ALA A 357 1.99 14.14 -1.35
CA ALA A 357 0.85 15.04 -1.27
C ALA A 357 -0.37 14.31 -0.69
N GLY A 358 -1.02 14.94 0.31
CA GLY A 358 -2.30 14.47 0.83
C GLY A 358 -3.44 14.62 -0.18
N SER A 359 -4.59 14.02 0.12
CA SER A 359 -5.78 14.09 -0.74
C SER A 359 -6.43 15.48 -0.79
N ASN A 360 -6.21 16.32 0.23
CA ASN A 360 -6.76 17.67 0.37
C ASN A 360 -5.64 18.71 0.47
N SER A 361 -5.22 19.26 -0.68
CA SER A 361 -4.15 20.28 -0.79
C SER A 361 -4.55 21.70 -0.35
N ARG A 362 -5.55 21.88 0.51
CA ARG A 362 -5.86 23.17 1.14
C ARG A 362 -5.18 23.23 2.50
N GLY A 363 -3.88 23.56 2.45
CA GLY A 363 -2.97 23.56 3.55
C GLY A 363 -3.36 24.46 4.72
N ASP A 364 -3.57 23.84 5.90
CA ASP A 364 -3.34 24.48 7.20
C ASP A 364 -2.90 23.51 8.29
N ASN A 365 -2.83 22.18 8.01
CA ASN A 365 -2.41 21.24 9.05
C ASN A 365 -1.55 20.09 8.50
N ARG A 366 -0.24 20.33 8.40
CA ARG A 366 0.74 19.34 7.94
C ARG A 366 0.72 18.04 8.76
N VAL A 367 0.36 18.12 10.03
CA VAL A 367 0.20 16.95 10.91
C VAL A 367 -0.92 16.03 10.43
N GLN A 368 -2.03 16.62 9.96
CA GLN A 368 -3.14 15.84 9.41
C GLN A 368 -2.78 15.19 8.08
N GLU A 369 -2.07 15.91 7.19
CA GLU A 369 -1.61 15.35 5.91
C GLU A 369 -0.71 14.13 6.10
N VAL A 370 0.28 14.23 7.00
CA VAL A 370 1.16 13.10 7.31
C VAL A 370 0.39 11.96 7.94
N SER A 371 -0.61 12.25 8.77
CA SER A 371 -1.50 11.22 9.34
C SER A 371 -2.31 10.49 8.28
N GLU A 372 -2.94 11.22 7.35
CA GLU A 372 -3.64 10.61 6.20
C GLU A 372 -2.72 9.72 5.37
N VAL A 373 -1.53 10.21 5.03
CA VAL A 373 -0.54 9.47 4.25
C VAL A 373 -0.14 8.18 4.99
N THR A 374 0.13 8.26 6.28
CA THR A 374 0.56 7.10 7.08
C THR A 374 -0.54 6.04 7.17
N GLN A 375 -1.79 6.46 7.42
CA GLN A 375 -2.95 5.56 7.44
C GLN A 375 -3.18 4.91 6.07
N ALA A 376 -3.07 5.68 5.00
CA ALA A 376 -3.22 5.16 3.64
C ALA A 376 -2.11 4.16 3.28
N LEU A 377 -0.85 4.41 3.68
CA LEU A 377 0.25 3.46 3.49
C LEU A 377 0.07 2.18 4.31
N LYS A 378 -0.46 2.27 5.55
CA LYS A 378 -0.81 1.09 6.34
C LYS A 378 -1.94 0.29 5.72
N ALA A 379 -2.96 0.97 5.19
CA ALA A 379 -4.05 0.33 4.44
C ALA A 379 -3.50 -0.38 3.19
N LEU A 380 -2.61 0.29 2.44
CA LEU A 380 -1.97 -0.27 1.24
C LEU A 380 -1.13 -1.51 1.56
N ALA A 381 -0.35 -1.49 2.65
CA ALA A 381 0.43 -2.64 3.11
C ALA A 381 -0.45 -3.87 3.36
N LYS A 382 -1.60 -3.67 4.04
CA LYS A 382 -2.58 -4.72 4.31
C LYS A 382 -3.30 -5.20 3.04
N GLU A 383 -3.69 -4.28 2.17
CA GLU A 383 -4.40 -4.57 0.92
C GLU A 383 -3.55 -5.42 -0.02
N LEU A 384 -2.31 -4.96 -0.28
CA LEU A 384 -1.38 -5.65 -1.20
C LEU A 384 -0.69 -6.86 -0.56
N ASN A 385 -0.80 -7.01 0.77
CA ASN A 385 -0.11 -8.02 1.56
C ASN A 385 1.41 -8.00 1.31
N VAL A 386 2.01 -6.81 1.42
CA VAL A 386 3.45 -6.56 1.28
C VAL A 386 3.95 -5.63 2.38
N PRO A 387 5.23 -5.71 2.81
CA PRO A 387 5.83 -4.68 3.65
C PRO A 387 5.87 -3.35 2.91
N VAL A 388 5.58 -2.27 3.63
CA VAL A 388 5.75 -0.89 3.17
C VAL A 388 6.78 -0.23 4.07
N ILE A 389 7.91 0.18 3.51
CA ILE A 389 8.97 0.92 4.22
C ILE A 389 8.82 2.40 3.86
N ALA A 390 8.50 3.23 4.84
CA ALA A 390 8.34 4.66 4.62
C ALA A 390 9.40 5.44 5.41
N LEU A 391 10.14 6.29 4.70
CA LEU A 391 11.16 7.11 5.31
C LEU A 391 10.53 8.36 5.93
N SER A 392 11.06 8.78 7.07
CA SER A 392 10.61 9.97 7.78
C SER A 392 11.78 10.81 8.27
N GLN A 393 11.63 12.11 8.22
CA GLN A 393 12.59 13.04 8.79
C GLN A 393 12.24 13.35 10.24
N LEU A 394 13.23 13.36 11.13
CA LEU A 394 13.05 13.71 12.53
C LEU A 394 13.03 15.22 12.77
N SER A 395 12.32 15.63 13.82
CA SER A 395 12.31 17.00 14.32
C SER A 395 13.73 17.49 14.62
N ARG A 396 13.97 18.81 14.42
CA ARG A 396 15.25 19.45 14.77
C ARG A 396 15.51 19.48 16.28
N GLN A 397 14.51 19.27 17.10
CA GLN A 397 14.64 19.29 18.56
C GLN A 397 15.59 18.21 19.10
N VAL A 398 15.79 17.10 18.39
CA VAL A 398 16.75 16.07 18.77
C VAL A 398 18.19 16.63 18.87
N GLU A 399 18.53 17.65 18.07
CA GLU A 399 19.87 18.26 18.07
C GLU A 399 20.13 19.17 19.28
N GLN A 400 19.08 19.55 20.01
CA GLN A 400 19.17 20.41 21.20
C GLN A 400 19.38 19.62 22.50
N ARG A 401 19.26 18.29 22.46
CA ARG A 401 19.47 17.42 23.62
C ARG A 401 20.96 17.09 23.78
N ASP A 402 21.36 16.77 25.01
CA ASP A 402 22.72 16.25 25.27
C ASP A 402 22.88 14.86 24.63
N ASP A 403 21.93 13.95 24.87
CA ASP A 403 21.84 12.67 24.15
C ASP A 403 21.06 12.88 22.84
N LYS A 404 21.80 12.78 21.73
CA LYS A 404 21.27 12.95 20.36
C LYS A 404 20.73 11.66 19.75
N LYS A 405 20.67 10.56 20.52
CA LYS A 405 20.04 9.32 20.04
C LYS A 405 18.53 9.55 19.84
N PRO A 406 18.00 9.22 18.65
CA PRO A 406 16.58 9.41 18.33
C PRO A 406 15.65 8.61 19.24
N GLN A 407 14.49 9.19 19.52
CA GLN A 407 13.41 8.59 20.30
C GLN A 407 12.08 8.75 19.56
N LEU A 408 11.06 7.95 19.94
CA LEU A 408 9.72 8.02 19.32
C LEU A 408 9.11 9.42 19.39
N SER A 409 9.37 10.17 20.47
CA SER A 409 8.95 11.56 20.60
C SER A 409 9.49 12.51 19.55
N ASP A 410 10.59 12.15 18.86
CA ASP A 410 11.20 12.98 17.81
C ASP A 410 10.44 12.88 16.46
N LEU A 411 9.51 11.92 16.35
CA LEU A 411 8.50 11.83 15.30
C LEU A 411 7.32 12.79 15.50
N ARG A 412 7.43 13.75 16.40
CA ARG A 412 6.39 14.54 17.06
C ARG A 412 5.51 15.42 16.15
N GLU A 413 5.93 15.71 14.93
CA GLU A 413 5.05 16.37 13.93
C GLU A 413 4.01 15.41 13.36
N SER A 414 3.98 14.16 13.85
CA SER A 414 3.17 13.06 13.33
C SER A 414 2.94 12.01 14.40
N GLY A 415 2.24 12.35 15.47
CA GLY A 415 1.86 11.39 16.53
C GLY A 415 1.14 10.13 15.99
N SER A 416 0.55 10.23 14.82
CA SER A 416 -0.06 9.13 14.09
C SER A 416 0.96 8.16 13.49
N ILE A 417 2.15 8.61 13.07
CA ILE A 417 3.19 7.71 12.53
C ILE A 417 3.52 6.63 13.56
N GLU A 418 3.72 7.05 14.83
CA GLU A 418 4.00 6.10 15.90
C GLU A 418 2.85 5.11 16.11
N GLN A 419 1.60 5.56 16.06
CA GLN A 419 0.43 4.71 16.30
C GLN A 419 0.19 3.70 15.18
N ASP A 420 0.29 4.12 13.93
CA ASP A 420 -0.02 3.33 12.75
C ASP A 420 1.09 2.34 12.37
N ALA A 421 2.36 2.69 12.64
CA ALA A 421 3.51 1.86 12.32
C ALA A 421 3.55 0.55 13.15
N ASP A 422 3.91 -0.54 12.51
CA ASP A 422 4.18 -1.82 13.18
C ASP A 422 5.63 -1.87 13.69
N VAL A 423 6.55 -1.28 12.93
CA VAL A 423 7.97 -1.16 13.26
C VAL A 423 8.42 0.28 13.06
N VAL A 424 9.19 0.82 14.01
CA VAL A 424 9.88 2.11 13.89
C VAL A 424 11.35 1.90 14.13
N MET A 425 12.15 2.27 13.13
CA MET A 425 13.61 2.20 13.16
C MET A 425 14.20 3.59 13.00
N PHE A 426 15.25 3.87 13.74
CA PHE A 426 16.06 5.08 13.58
C PHE A 426 17.43 4.75 13.08
N VAL A 427 17.95 5.57 12.16
CA VAL A 427 19.36 5.54 11.77
C VAL A 427 20.09 6.63 12.53
N TYR A 428 21.13 6.25 13.27
CA TYR A 428 21.96 7.15 14.04
C TYR A 428 23.45 6.89 13.75
N ARG A 429 24.19 7.96 13.56
CA ARG A 429 25.65 7.93 13.37
C ARG A 429 26.29 8.91 14.32
N GLU A 430 27.06 8.38 15.26
CA GLU A 430 27.80 9.17 16.26
C GLU A 430 28.88 10.00 15.60
N SER A 431 29.60 9.43 14.62
CA SER A 431 30.62 10.10 13.82
C SER A 431 30.14 11.43 13.23
N TYR A 432 28.88 11.50 12.79
CA TYR A 432 28.30 12.72 12.22
C TYR A 432 28.28 13.91 13.20
N TYR A 433 28.06 13.64 14.48
CA TYR A 433 28.06 14.67 15.51
C TYR A 433 29.49 15.00 15.97
N LEU A 434 30.34 13.98 16.08
CA LEU A 434 31.75 14.15 16.43
C LEU A 434 32.51 14.97 15.39
N GLU A 435 32.29 14.75 14.09
CA GLU A 435 32.89 15.55 13.00
C GLU A 435 32.60 17.06 13.15
N ARG A 436 31.50 17.45 13.74
CA ARG A 436 31.12 18.85 13.97
C ARG A 436 31.67 19.46 15.24
N MET A 437 32.25 18.64 16.10
CA MET A 437 32.81 19.04 17.38
C MET A 437 34.32 18.91 17.38
N GLU A 438 34.97 18.83 16.21
CA GLU A 438 36.40 18.72 16.06
C GLU A 438 37.12 19.85 16.80
N PRO A 439 37.97 19.53 17.81
CA PRO A 439 38.77 20.53 18.52
C PRO A 439 39.92 21.05 17.65
N LYS A 440 40.54 22.12 18.10
CA LYS A 440 41.68 22.72 17.40
C LYS A 440 42.85 21.72 17.32
N GLU A 441 43.38 21.51 16.12
CA GLU A 441 44.54 20.65 15.87
C GLU A 441 45.72 20.96 16.82
N GLY A 442 46.41 19.90 17.26
CA GLY A 442 47.55 19.97 18.13
C GLY A 442 47.23 20.14 19.62
N THR A 443 45.97 20.03 20.02
CA THR A 443 45.56 20.01 21.43
C THR A 443 45.38 18.58 21.95
N GLU A 444 45.50 18.37 23.26
CA GLU A 444 45.20 17.09 23.91
C GLU A 444 43.76 16.64 23.65
N GLN A 445 42.85 17.61 23.58
CA GLN A 445 41.43 17.36 23.23
C GLN A 445 41.27 16.84 21.79
N HIS A 446 42.12 17.31 20.85
CA HIS A 446 42.08 16.81 19.47
C HIS A 446 42.55 15.35 19.38
N LEU A 447 43.59 14.97 20.12
CA LEU A 447 44.03 13.57 20.17
C LEU A 447 42.99 12.64 20.75
N ALA A 448 42.30 13.05 21.82
CA ALA A 448 41.21 12.28 22.40
C ALA A 448 40.06 12.15 21.41
N TRP A 449 39.70 13.23 20.69
CA TRP A 449 38.68 13.24 19.64
C TRP A 449 39.06 12.33 18.45
N GLU A 450 40.34 12.33 18.02
CA GLU A 450 40.78 11.41 16.97
C GLU A 450 40.61 9.94 17.36
N ASP A 451 40.93 9.59 18.61
CA ASP A 451 40.77 8.23 19.10
C ASP A 451 39.30 7.82 19.18
N GLU A 452 38.43 8.71 19.64
CA GLU A 452 37.00 8.49 19.67
C GLU A 452 36.41 8.37 18.25
N MET A 453 36.79 9.28 17.34
CA MET A 453 36.39 9.28 15.94
C MET A 453 36.81 7.98 15.24
N ARG A 454 38.02 7.48 15.51
CA ARG A 454 38.51 6.22 14.92
C ARG A 454 37.66 5.02 15.27
N GLN A 455 37.06 5.03 16.48
CA GLN A 455 36.18 3.93 16.93
C GLN A 455 34.79 3.96 16.24
N VAL A 456 34.24 5.14 15.96
CA VAL A 456 32.86 5.29 15.49
C VAL A 456 32.73 5.68 14.02
N ARG A 457 33.84 5.96 13.32
CA ARG A 457 33.85 6.55 11.96
C ARG A 457 33.00 5.79 10.97
N ASN A 458 33.05 4.47 11.00
CA ASN A 458 32.37 3.58 10.08
C ASN A 458 31.23 2.80 10.77
N GLU A 459 30.83 3.21 11.97
CA GLU A 459 29.72 2.59 12.68
C GLU A 459 28.44 3.42 12.51
N ALA A 460 27.32 2.71 12.42
CA ALA A 460 25.99 3.28 12.51
C ALA A 460 25.12 2.38 13.39
N ASP A 461 24.22 3.01 14.14
CA ASP A 461 23.20 2.30 14.91
C ASP A 461 21.88 2.31 14.16
N VAL A 462 21.26 1.13 13.97
CA VAL A 462 19.87 0.99 13.60
C VAL A 462 19.09 0.69 14.87
N ILE A 463 18.38 1.71 15.38
CA ILE A 463 17.64 1.63 16.65
C ILE A 463 16.21 1.23 16.36
N ILE A 464 15.79 0.04 16.79
CA ILE A 464 14.43 -0.44 16.71
C ILE A 464 13.69 0.06 17.96
N ALA A 465 12.98 1.19 17.82
CA ALA A 465 12.30 1.85 18.92
C ALA A 465 10.87 1.32 19.14
N LYS A 466 10.26 0.76 18.12
CA LYS A 466 8.97 0.10 18.19
C LYS A 466 8.97 -1.15 17.30
N GLN A 467 8.43 -2.25 17.82
CA GLN A 467 8.14 -3.48 17.09
C GLN A 467 6.94 -4.17 17.73
N ARG A 468 5.85 -4.37 16.96
CA ARG A 468 4.63 -4.97 17.51
C ARG A 468 4.79 -6.46 17.82
N HIS A 469 5.62 -7.15 17.06
CA HIS A 469 5.74 -8.62 17.10
C HIS A 469 7.12 -9.11 17.53
N GLY A 470 7.96 -8.23 18.12
CA GLY A 470 9.31 -8.60 18.51
C GLY A 470 9.95 -7.63 19.51
N PRO A 471 11.20 -7.89 19.90
CA PRO A 471 11.91 -7.06 20.86
C PRO A 471 12.43 -5.77 20.24
N ILE A 472 12.38 -4.68 20.99
CA ILE A 472 13.05 -3.43 20.67
C ILE A 472 14.57 -3.54 20.99
N GLY A 473 15.36 -2.59 20.50
CA GLY A 473 16.79 -2.50 20.80
C GLY A 473 17.58 -1.85 19.67
N SER A 474 18.90 -1.90 19.74
CA SER A 474 19.81 -1.35 18.72
C SER A 474 20.64 -2.45 18.07
N VAL A 475 20.92 -2.26 16.80
CA VAL A 475 21.80 -3.10 16.00
C VAL A 475 22.90 -2.21 15.44
N LYS A 476 24.15 -2.56 15.70
CA LYS A 476 25.30 -1.89 15.08
C LYS A 476 25.58 -2.46 13.71
N VAL A 477 25.75 -1.59 12.72
CA VAL A 477 26.08 -1.91 11.34
C VAL A 477 27.28 -1.09 10.88
N HIS A 478 28.01 -1.59 9.91
CA HIS A 478 29.09 -0.84 9.25
C HIS A 478 28.47 0.12 8.22
N PHE A 479 28.96 1.35 8.17
CA PHE A 479 28.61 2.34 7.16
C PHE A 479 29.85 2.85 6.45
N ASP A 480 29.90 2.68 5.13
CA ASP A 480 30.92 3.23 4.26
C ASP A 480 30.43 4.55 3.66
N PRO A 481 30.97 5.72 4.07
CA PRO A 481 30.54 7.02 3.55
C PRO A 481 30.83 7.23 2.07
N ASP A 482 31.94 6.68 1.55
CA ASP A 482 32.40 6.88 0.16
C ASP A 482 31.48 6.18 -0.84
N ARG A 483 30.91 5.05 -0.42
CA ARG A 483 29.99 4.22 -1.22
C ARG A 483 28.55 4.37 -0.77
N THR A 484 28.31 5.08 0.35
CA THR A 484 27.01 5.21 1.02
C THR A 484 26.34 3.86 1.30
N LYS A 485 27.16 2.86 1.70
CA LYS A 485 26.79 1.46 1.86
C LYS A 485 26.68 1.06 3.32
N PHE A 486 25.59 0.35 3.64
CA PHE A 486 25.46 -0.36 4.91
C PHE A 486 25.76 -1.85 4.73
N SER A 487 26.47 -2.43 5.70
CA SER A 487 26.74 -3.87 5.77
C SER A 487 26.80 -4.34 7.23
N ASP A 488 26.75 -5.67 7.44
CA ASP A 488 26.99 -6.19 8.78
C ASP A 488 28.41 -5.85 9.25
N LEU A 489 28.55 -5.60 10.55
CA LEU A 489 29.88 -5.48 11.17
C LEU A 489 30.58 -6.83 11.11
N ASP A 490 31.83 -6.83 10.61
CA ASP A 490 32.69 -8.00 10.65
C ASP A 490 33.13 -8.26 12.10
N THR A 491 32.42 -9.15 12.79
CA THR A 491 32.74 -9.54 14.18
C THR A 491 33.91 -10.50 14.29
N THR A 492 34.38 -11.02 13.14
CA THR A 492 35.50 -11.98 13.09
C THR A 492 36.88 -11.31 13.28
N GLY A 493 37.00 -10.01 13.05
CA GLY A 493 38.28 -9.29 13.20
C GLY A 493 38.61 -8.81 14.62
N ARG A 494 37.72 -8.95 15.61
CA ARG A 494 37.97 -8.47 17.00
C ARG A 494 38.57 -9.53 17.97
N ARG A 495 38.89 -10.74 17.49
CA ARG A 495 39.41 -11.81 18.39
C ARG A 495 40.92 -12.01 18.40
N ASP A 496 41.70 -11.20 17.69
CA ASP A 496 43.12 -11.43 17.60
C ASP A 496 44.00 -10.38 18.36
N PHE A 497 43.43 -9.64 19.31
CA PHE A 497 44.21 -8.80 20.23
C PHE A 497 43.65 -8.92 21.66
N GLU A 498 43.87 -10.11 22.30
CA GLU A 498 44.09 -10.28 23.72
C GLU A 498 45.41 -10.93 23.99
#